data_347cbba61f4b7c6b9cce5707575b85f4
#
_entry.id   347cbba61f4b7c6b9cce5707575b85f4
#
_cell.length_a   1.000
_cell.length_b   1.000
_cell.length_c   1.000
_cell.angle_alpha   90.00
_cell.angle_beta   90.00
_cell.angle_gamma   90.00
#
_symmetry.space_group_name_H-M   'P 1'
#
loop_
_entity.id
_entity.type
_entity.pdbx_description
1 polymer ?
#
loop_
_entity_poly.entity_id
_entity_poly.type
_entity_poly.pdbx_seq_one_letter_code
_entity_poly.pdbx_strand_id
1 'polypeptide(L)'
;MTLIGETSGKAPKGAAAAGDLIKDGTDASFMADVIEASNTQPVIVDFWAPWCGPCKQLGPALEKAVAAAKGAVKLVKIDIDKNPAYAGQLRVQSIPAVFAFDGGRPVDGFMGALPESQVKAFVERLVKADAGGAAGSPVDDLLELARESLEMNDLGGAAQAYAQILQAEPENPKALGGLARLYLQNGDPERAREVLAMAPPQAKDPDLDSVRAALALAEAAPSETAPFEQRLAKNADDHEARLELARALAGSGRMDEAADHLLTIIERDREWNDQAARKQLLLVFEAAGPMSEVAKQGRRRLSAILFS
;
A
#
# COMPACT_ATOMS: atom_id res chain seq x y z
N MET A 1 44.85 -26.35 0.52
CA MET A 1 44.86 -24.87 0.36
C MET A 1 43.39 -24.42 0.39
N THR A 2 42.94 -24.01 1.57
CA THR A 2 41.55 -23.80 1.92
C THR A 2 41.29 -22.29 1.87
N LEU A 3 40.41 -21.82 0.98
CA LEU A 3 39.94 -20.42 0.95
C LEU A 3 38.65 -20.30 1.71
N ILE A 4 38.71 -19.61 2.83
CA ILE A 4 37.60 -19.25 3.69
C ILE A 4 36.94 -17.99 3.10
N GLY A 5 35.69 -18.08 2.68
CA GLY A 5 34.86 -16.94 2.29
C GLY A 5 34.34 -16.22 3.52
N GLU A 6 34.74 -14.97 3.73
CA GLU A 6 34.20 -14.08 4.75
C GLU A 6 32.79 -13.64 4.36
N THR A 7 31.81 -14.11 5.11
CA THR A 7 30.45 -13.53 5.10
C THR A 7 30.46 -12.31 6.00
N SER A 8 30.40 -11.12 5.39
CA SER A 8 30.21 -9.85 6.11
C SER A 8 28.82 -9.81 6.72
N GLY A 9 28.70 -10.29 7.94
CA GLY A 9 27.51 -10.18 8.75
C GLY A 9 27.43 -8.76 9.34
N LYS A 10 26.36 -8.02 9.02
CA LYS A 10 26.03 -6.73 9.65
C LYS A 10 25.87 -6.94 11.16
N ALA A 11 26.70 -6.30 11.95
CA ALA A 11 26.67 -6.41 13.41
C ALA A 11 25.33 -5.94 13.98
N PRO A 12 24.82 -6.52 15.10
CA PRO A 12 23.59 -6.07 15.73
C PRO A 12 23.78 -4.67 16.32
N LYS A 13 22.86 -3.74 16.00
CA LYS A 13 22.82 -2.37 16.58
C LYS A 13 22.73 -2.47 18.12
N GLY A 14 23.77 -2.00 18.82
CA GLY A 14 23.77 -1.92 20.27
C GLY A 14 22.71 -0.94 20.76
N ALA A 15 21.99 -1.29 21.82
CA ALA A 15 21.03 -0.40 22.48
C ALA A 15 21.77 0.84 23.04
N ALA A 16 21.56 2.01 22.41
CA ALA A 16 22.05 3.29 22.93
C ALA A 16 21.32 3.66 24.23
N ALA A 17 22.05 4.20 25.20
CA ALA A 17 21.45 4.70 26.45
C ALA A 17 20.50 5.87 26.13
N ALA A 18 19.42 6.03 26.89
CA ALA A 18 18.37 7.04 26.64
C ALA A 18 18.92 8.51 26.55
N GLY A 19 20.09 8.81 27.13
CA GLY A 19 20.75 10.12 27.03
C GLY A 19 21.42 10.43 25.68
N ASP A 20 21.63 9.40 24.82
CA ASP A 20 22.24 9.57 23.49
C ASP A 20 21.18 9.77 22.38
N LEU A 21 19.91 9.57 22.70
CA LEU A 21 18.83 9.63 21.70
C LEU A 21 18.26 11.03 21.51
N ILE A 22 18.33 11.87 22.53
CA ILE A 22 17.75 13.22 22.52
C ILE A 22 18.83 14.19 23.00
N LYS A 23 19.15 15.18 22.18
CA LYS A 23 20.14 16.19 22.54
C LYS A 23 19.82 17.58 21.99
N ASP A 24 20.34 18.59 22.64
CA ASP A 24 20.39 19.94 22.09
C ASP A 24 21.54 20.04 21.08
N GLY A 25 21.23 20.50 19.89
CA GLY A 25 22.19 20.69 18.81
C GLY A 25 22.52 22.16 18.57
N THR A 26 23.59 22.40 17.85
CA THR A 26 24.06 23.72 17.44
C THR A 26 24.36 23.76 15.96
N ASP A 27 24.48 24.98 15.37
CA ASP A 27 24.93 25.12 13.99
C ASP A 27 26.31 24.45 13.76
N ALA A 28 27.20 24.47 14.72
CA ALA A 28 28.52 23.84 14.62
C ALA A 28 28.47 22.31 14.66
N SER A 29 27.49 21.74 15.39
CA SER A 29 27.35 20.28 15.52
C SER A 29 26.40 19.67 14.54
N PHE A 30 25.64 20.45 13.75
CA PHE A 30 24.59 19.97 12.86
C PHE A 30 25.07 18.91 11.84
N MET A 31 26.25 19.14 11.25
CA MET A 31 26.82 18.18 10.28
C MET A 31 27.01 16.80 10.93
N ALA A 32 27.64 16.74 12.09
CA ALA A 32 27.91 15.48 12.79
C ALA A 32 26.62 14.87 13.39
N ASP A 33 25.80 15.71 14.03
CA ASP A 33 24.65 15.28 14.83
C ASP A 33 23.42 14.93 14.01
N VAL A 34 23.31 15.52 12.81
CA VAL A 34 22.16 15.34 11.91
C VAL A 34 22.57 14.66 10.61
N ILE A 35 23.45 15.29 9.83
CA ILE A 35 23.77 14.79 8.48
C ILE A 35 24.52 13.46 8.53
N GLU A 36 25.64 13.40 9.23
CA GLU A 36 26.44 12.17 9.36
C GLU A 36 25.71 11.09 10.16
N ALA A 37 25.08 11.48 11.27
CA ALA A 37 24.31 10.55 12.11
C ALA A 37 23.14 9.91 11.35
N SER A 38 22.51 10.64 10.44
CA SER A 38 21.37 10.13 9.65
C SER A 38 21.76 9.07 8.62
N ASN A 39 23.05 8.86 8.34
CA ASN A 39 23.50 7.74 7.50
C ASN A 39 23.41 6.37 8.22
N THR A 40 23.25 6.38 9.55
CA THR A 40 23.16 5.14 10.35
C THR A 40 21.79 4.88 10.93
N GLN A 41 21.02 5.92 11.22
CA GLN A 41 19.63 5.84 11.71
C GLN A 41 18.95 7.18 11.50
N PRO A 42 17.64 7.25 11.29
CA PRO A 42 16.91 8.51 11.11
C PRO A 42 17.11 9.48 12.26
N VAL A 43 17.26 10.77 11.93
CA VAL A 43 17.40 11.87 12.89
C VAL A 43 16.28 12.86 12.70
N ILE A 44 15.51 13.12 13.74
CA ILE A 44 14.51 14.18 13.81
C ILE A 44 15.17 15.46 14.30
N VAL A 45 14.93 16.57 13.63
CA VAL A 45 15.37 17.90 14.04
C VAL A 45 14.15 18.74 14.41
N ASP A 46 14.10 19.23 15.66
CA ASP A 46 13.07 20.14 16.15
C ASP A 46 13.64 21.57 16.21
N PHE A 47 13.19 22.44 15.31
CA PHE A 47 13.51 23.86 15.34
C PHE A 47 12.51 24.60 16.24
N TRP A 48 13.01 25.12 17.35
CA TRP A 48 12.21 25.71 18.41
C TRP A 48 12.83 27.01 18.98
N ALA A 49 12.10 27.71 19.83
CA ALA A 49 12.63 28.83 20.60
C ALA A 49 11.98 28.92 22.00
N PRO A 50 12.66 29.53 23.00
CA PRO A 50 12.15 29.65 24.38
C PRO A 50 10.81 30.40 24.50
N TRP A 51 10.55 31.33 23.62
CA TRP A 51 9.32 32.15 23.58
C TRP A 51 8.16 31.48 22.83
N CYS A 52 8.41 30.38 22.12
CA CYS A 52 7.41 29.67 21.30
C CYS A 52 6.49 28.81 22.16
N GLY A 53 5.27 29.27 22.43
CA GLY A 53 4.27 28.53 23.19
C GLY A 53 3.94 27.15 22.62
N PRO A 54 3.60 27.03 21.31
CA PRO A 54 3.33 25.74 20.66
C PRO A 54 4.50 24.77 20.69
N CYS A 55 5.77 25.25 20.63
CA CYS A 55 6.97 24.41 20.74
C CYS A 55 7.07 23.73 22.12
N LYS A 56 6.63 24.42 23.18
CA LYS A 56 6.62 23.84 24.55
C LYS A 56 5.63 22.71 24.72
N GLN A 57 4.62 22.63 23.84
CA GLN A 57 3.66 21.53 23.81
C GLN A 57 4.17 20.38 22.93
N LEU A 58 4.79 20.70 21.79
CA LEU A 58 5.28 19.71 20.83
C LEU A 58 6.52 18.96 21.35
N GLY A 59 7.48 19.67 21.96
CA GLY A 59 8.75 19.10 22.41
C GLY A 59 8.58 17.84 23.29
N PRO A 60 7.80 17.88 24.37
CA PRO A 60 7.55 16.70 25.21
C PRO A 60 6.89 15.52 24.43
N ALA A 61 6.02 15.81 23.47
CA ALA A 61 5.40 14.77 22.64
C ALA A 61 6.42 14.09 21.71
N LEU A 62 7.33 14.87 21.09
CA LEU A 62 8.45 14.35 20.30
C LEU A 62 9.39 13.51 21.15
N GLU A 63 9.82 14.02 22.30
CA GLU A 63 10.72 13.32 23.22
C GLU A 63 10.13 11.97 23.67
N LYS A 64 8.84 11.95 24.01
CA LYS A 64 8.11 10.74 24.38
C LYS A 64 8.03 9.72 23.22
N ALA A 65 7.73 10.18 22.00
CA ALA A 65 7.64 9.32 20.84
C ALA A 65 9.00 8.73 20.44
N VAL A 66 10.07 9.54 20.49
CA VAL A 66 11.44 9.09 20.21
C VAL A 66 11.94 8.11 21.28
N ALA A 67 11.67 8.35 22.55
CA ALA A 67 11.99 7.42 23.63
C ALA A 67 11.26 6.06 23.44
N ALA A 68 9.99 6.09 23.02
CA ALA A 68 9.22 4.89 22.71
C ALA A 68 9.77 4.09 21.52
N ALA A 69 10.50 4.72 20.60
CA ALA A 69 11.16 4.09 19.46
C ALA A 69 12.46 3.33 19.84
N LYS A 70 12.88 3.35 21.11
CA LYS A 70 13.95 2.50 21.69
C LYS A 70 15.27 2.52 20.91
N GLY A 71 15.66 3.68 20.40
CA GLY A 71 16.92 3.85 19.68
C GLY A 71 16.85 3.63 18.17
N ALA A 72 15.66 3.47 17.60
CA ALA A 72 15.50 3.40 16.17
C ALA A 72 15.55 4.78 15.49
N VAL A 73 15.41 5.87 16.25
CA VAL A 73 15.46 7.26 15.76
C VAL A 73 16.08 8.16 16.82
N LYS A 74 16.77 9.23 16.38
CA LYS A 74 17.33 10.26 17.25
C LYS A 74 16.54 11.55 17.15
N LEU A 75 16.63 12.41 18.19
CA LEU A 75 16.07 13.77 18.22
C LEU A 75 17.16 14.78 18.51
N VAL A 76 17.32 15.77 17.63
CA VAL A 76 18.19 16.92 17.83
C VAL A 76 17.33 18.18 17.92
N LYS A 77 17.42 18.91 19.03
CA LYS A 77 16.63 20.12 19.25
C LYS A 77 17.51 21.34 18.99
N ILE A 78 17.08 22.23 18.10
CA ILE A 78 17.82 23.41 17.64
C ILE A 78 17.07 24.67 18.08
N ASP A 79 17.65 25.41 19.01
CA ASP A 79 17.18 26.74 19.41
C ASP A 79 17.57 27.75 18.32
N ILE A 80 16.59 28.22 17.53
CA ILE A 80 16.83 29.09 16.37
C ILE A 80 17.29 30.50 16.73
N ASP A 81 17.09 30.94 17.99
CA ASP A 81 17.63 32.23 18.46
C ASP A 81 19.15 32.19 18.58
N LYS A 82 19.70 31.02 18.90
CA LYS A 82 21.16 30.79 19.06
C LYS A 82 21.81 30.17 17.84
N ASN A 83 21.03 29.42 17.04
CA ASN A 83 21.51 28.61 15.92
C ASN A 83 20.62 28.81 14.70
N PRO A 84 20.68 29.97 14.01
CA PRO A 84 19.79 30.32 12.91
C PRO A 84 20.22 29.76 11.54
N ALA A 85 21.44 29.26 11.38
CA ALA A 85 22.03 28.99 10.08
C ALA A 85 21.26 27.89 9.32
N TYR A 86 21.02 26.75 9.93
CA TYR A 86 20.31 25.64 9.28
C TYR A 86 18.80 25.86 9.19
N ALA A 87 18.21 26.58 10.14
CA ALA A 87 16.82 27.02 10.01
C ALA A 87 16.64 27.89 8.76
N GLY A 88 17.59 28.78 8.49
CA GLY A 88 17.61 29.60 7.27
C GLY A 88 17.84 28.79 6.00
N GLN A 89 18.78 27.85 5.99
CA GLN A 89 19.06 27.00 4.83
C GLN A 89 17.86 26.09 4.47
N LEU A 90 17.16 25.56 5.46
CA LEU A 90 15.95 24.75 5.30
C LEU A 90 14.68 25.59 5.10
N ARG A 91 14.83 26.92 5.00
CA ARG A 91 13.74 27.88 4.77
C ARG A 91 12.61 27.75 5.81
N VAL A 92 12.97 27.56 7.07
CA VAL A 92 12.01 27.55 8.18
C VAL A 92 11.36 28.92 8.29
N GLN A 93 10.09 29.02 7.94
CA GLN A 93 9.34 30.29 7.97
C GLN A 93 8.56 30.51 9.27
N SER A 94 8.32 29.43 9.99
CA SER A 94 7.59 29.45 11.27
C SER A 94 8.03 28.30 12.16
N ILE A 95 7.91 28.48 13.47
CA ILE A 95 8.18 27.43 14.47
C ILE A 95 6.92 27.10 15.28
N PRO A 96 6.80 25.84 15.77
CA PRO A 96 7.75 24.74 15.61
C PRO A 96 7.85 24.25 14.15
N ALA A 97 9.05 23.83 13.76
CA ALA A 97 9.28 23.16 12.48
C ALA A 97 10.11 21.90 12.72
N VAL A 98 9.62 20.78 12.27
CA VAL A 98 10.24 19.47 12.49
C VAL A 98 10.62 18.87 11.16
N PHE A 99 11.86 18.41 11.03
CA PHE A 99 12.38 17.72 9.86
C PHE A 99 12.95 16.36 10.25
N ALA A 100 12.76 15.35 9.41
CA ALA A 100 13.42 14.07 9.52
C ALA A 100 14.52 13.95 8.48
N PHE A 101 15.68 13.49 8.89
CA PHE A 101 16.85 13.23 8.03
C PHE A 101 17.14 11.74 8.00
N ASP A 102 17.41 11.22 6.79
CA ASP A 102 17.87 9.86 6.55
C ASP A 102 18.82 9.86 5.35
N GLY A 103 19.95 9.13 5.47
CA GLY A 103 20.97 9.10 4.43
C GLY A 103 21.57 10.48 4.11
N GLY A 104 21.72 11.36 5.10
CA GLY A 104 22.32 12.70 4.94
C GLY A 104 21.40 13.78 4.34
N ARG A 105 20.13 13.49 4.10
CA ARG A 105 19.17 14.40 3.46
C ARG A 105 17.84 14.48 4.21
N PRO A 106 17.10 15.59 4.11
CA PRO A 106 15.74 15.65 4.64
C PRO A 106 14.82 14.74 3.81
N VAL A 107 14.03 13.89 4.51
CA VAL A 107 13.12 12.92 3.89
C VAL A 107 11.65 13.16 4.24
N ASP A 108 11.36 13.80 5.38
CA ASP A 108 9.99 14.10 5.84
C ASP A 108 10.03 15.33 6.76
N GLY A 109 8.89 15.94 7.03
CA GLY A 109 8.80 17.05 7.98
C GLY A 109 7.41 17.67 8.06
N PHE A 110 7.21 18.51 9.08
CA PHE A 110 5.98 19.28 9.24
C PHE A 110 6.26 20.61 9.92
N MET A 111 5.35 21.55 9.74
CA MET A 111 5.38 22.87 10.40
C MET A 111 4.15 23.04 11.30
N GLY A 112 4.34 23.71 12.44
CA GLY A 112 3.29 23.89 13.43
C GLY A 112 3.21 22.75 14.45
N ALA A 113 2.41 22.96 15.50
CA ALA A 113 2.20 21.94 16.53
C ALA A 113 1.21 20.88 16.04
N LEU A 114 1.56 19.61 16.22
CA LEU A 114 0.71 18.47 15.93
C LEU A 114 0.20 17.82 17.24
N PRO A 115 -1.00 17.20 17.24
CA PRO A 115 -1.45 16.34 18.31
C PRO A 115 -0.49 15.17 18.57
N GLU A 116 -0.42 14.69 19.81
CA GLU A 116 0.49 13.59 20.23
C GLU A 116 0.33 12.32 19.34
N SER A 117 -0.90 12.01 18.91
CA SER A 117 -1.17 10.87 18.02
C SER A 117 -0.50 11.01 16.64
N GLN A 118 -0.47 12.23 16.08
CA GLN A 118 0.18 12.49 14.80
C GLN A 118 1.69 12.52 14.92
N VAL A 119 2.23 13.07 16.03
CA VAL A 119 3.66 13.00 16.36
C VAL A 119 4.11 11.55 16.48
N LYS A 120 3.35 10.71 17.17
CA LYS A 120 3.62 9.28 17.28
C LYS A 120 3.63 8.60 15.91
N ALA A 121 2.62 8.85 15.09
CA ALA A 121 2.53 8.29 13.73
C ALA A 121 3.73 8.73 12.85
N PHE A 122 4.17 10.00 12.96
CA PHE A 122 5.36 10.50 12.26
C PHE A 122 6.62 9.72 12.65
N VAL A 123 6.87 9.53 13.96
CA VAL A 123 8.02 8.75 14.43
C VAL A 123 7.93 7.28 14.01
N GLU A 124 6.75 6.68 14.09
CA GLU A 124 6.55 5.28 13.66
C GLU A 124 6.80 5.06 12.17
N ARG A 125 6.46 6.03 11.30
CA ARG A 125 6.80 5.97 9.87
C ARG A 125 8.30 5.92 9.65
N LEU A 126 9.05 6.79 10.34
CA LEU A 126 10.52 6.84 10.22
C LEU A 126 11.17 5.54 10.70
N VAL A 127 10.69 4.96 11.81
CA VAL A 127 11.18 3.67 12.32
C VAL A 127 10.92 2.54 11.33
N LYS A 128 9.75 2.51 10.71
CA LYS A 128 9.41 1.51 9.68
C LYS A 128 10.29 1.68 8.44
N ALA A 129 10.58 2.90 8.05
CA ALA A 129 11.46 3.21 6.94
C ALA A 129 12.90 2.69 7.15
N ASP A 130 13.51 2.90 8.33
CA ASP A 130 14.85 2.40 8.68
C ASP A 130 14.92 0.88 8.82
N ALA A 131 13.80 0.23 9.18
CA ALA A 131 13.70 -1.24 9.28
C ALA A 131 13.62 -1.96 7.91
N GLY A 132 13.83 -1.25 6.82
CA GLY A 132 13.74 -1.78 5.45
C GLY A 132 12.39 -1.55 4.77
N GLY A 133 11.52 -0.75 5.44
CA GLY A 133 10.39 -0.11 4.79
C GLY A 133 10.81 1.33 4.46
N ALA A 134 11.00 1.70 3.22
CA ALA A 134 11.34 3.05 2.81
C ALA A 134 10.42 4.07 3.52
N ALA A 135 10.97 5.16 4.05
CA ALA A 135 10.20 6.39 4.27
C ALA A 135 9.50 6.68 2.94
N GLY A 136 8.18 6.95 2.97
CA GLY A 136 7.36 6.96 1.79
C GLY A 136 8.12 7.53 0.61
N SER A 137 8.47 6.66 -0.34
CA SER A 137 9.03 7.17 -1.58
C SER A 137 7.97 8.08 -2.19
N PRO A 138 8.30 9.07 -3.01
CA PRO A 138 7.31 9.81 -3.75
C PRO A 138 6.28 8.90 -4.43
N VAL A 139 6.67 7.65 -4.70
CA VAL A 139 5.81 6.58 -5.21
C VAL A 139 4.82 6.07 -4.16
N ASP A 140 5.26 5.89 -2.90
CA ASP A 140 4.35 5.45 -1.84
C ASP A 140 3.30 6.52 -1.49
N ASP A 141 3.70 7.80 -1.49
CA ASP A 141 2.77 8.92 -1.31
C ASP A 141 1.73 8.99 -2.45
N LEU A 142 2.17 8.75 -3.69
CA LEU A 142 1.27 8.68 -4.85
C LEU A 142 0.37 7.44 -4.82
N LEU A 143 0.85 6.28 -4.32
CA LEU A 143 0.02 5.09 -4.12
C LEU A 143 -1.06 5.34 -3.05
N GLU A 144 -0.71 6.05 -1.97
CA GLU A 144 -1.67 6.44 -0.95
C GLU A 144 -2.71 7.43 -1.50
N LEU A 145 -2.27 8.44 -2.27
CA LEU A 145 -3.16 9.37 -2.96
C LEU A 145 -4.13 8.63 -3.91
N ALA A 146 -3.62 7.64 -4.65
CA ALA A 146 -4.46 6.82 -5.52
C ALA A 146 -5.51 6.04 -4.72
N ARG A 147 -5.12 5.48 -3.56
CA ARG A 147 -6.03 4.77 -2.66
C ARG A 147 -7.13 5.67 -2.11
N GLU A 148 -6.75 6.86 -1.60
CA GLU A 148 -7.70 7.85 -1.09
C GLU A 148 -8.68 8.32 -2.18
N SER A 149 -8.17 8.56 -3.40
CA SER A 149 -9.00 8.91 -4.56
C SER A 149 -10.03 7.82 -4.87
N LEU A 150 -9.63 6.55 -4.83
CA LEU A 150 -10.54 5.41 -5.02
C LEU A 150 -11.61 5.32 -3.92
N GLU A 151 -11.25 5.57 -2.65
CA GLU A 151 -12.20 5.61 -1.54
C GLU A 151 -13.25 6.74 -1.70
N MET A 152 -12.85 7.86 -2.30
CA MET A 152 -13.73 8.99 -2.65
C MET A 152 -14.47 8.78 -3.99
N ASN A 153 -14.28 7.64 -4.67
CA ASN A 153 -14.78 7.36 -6.02
C ASN A 153 -14.30 8.36 -7.10
N ASP A 154 -13.12 8.97 -6.86
CA ASP A 154 -12.42 9.82 -7.83
C ASP A 154 -11.49 8.97 -8.69
N LEU A 155 -12.07 8.34 -9.73
CA LEU A 155 -11.31 7.51 -10.67
C LEU A 155 -10.27 8.32 -11.46
N GLY A 156 -10.55 9.60 -11.69
CA GLY A 156 -9.64 10.51 -12.40
C GLY A 156 -8.39 10.83 -11.58
N GLY A 157 -8.56 11.18 -10.32
CA GLY A 157 -7.46 11.41 -9.37
C GLY A 157 -6.59 10.17 -9.18
N ALA A 158 -7.21 9.01 -9.02
CA ALA A 158 -6.48 7.74 -8.91
C ALA A 158 -5.66 7.43 -10.18
N ALA A 159 -6.24 7.60 -11.38
CA ALA A 159 -5.54 7.39 -12.64
C ALA A 159 -4.35 8.34 -12.81
N GLN A 160 -4.50 9.61 -12.40
CA GLN A 160 -3.42 10.60 -12.45
C GLN A 160 -2.28 10.22 -11.50
N ALA A 161 -2.58 9.78 -10.29
CA ALA A 161 -1.57 9.33 -9.34
C ALA A 161 -0.78 8.12 -9.87
N TYR A 162 -1.46 7.09 -10.41
CA TYR A 162 -0.79 5.96 -11.04
C TYR A 162 0.06 6.37 -12.25
N ALA A 163 -0.44 7.28 -13.10
CA ALA A 163 0.33 7.78 -14.24
C ALA A 163 1.60 8.51 -13.81
N GLN A 164 1.58 9.29 -12.72
CA GLN A 164 2.78 9.92 -12.17
C GLN A 164 3.80 8.90 -11.66
N ILE A 165 3.34 7.83 -11.00
CA ILE A 165 4.23 6.72 -10.60
C ILE A 165 4.92 6.12 -11.82
N LEU A 166 4.16 5.83 -12.89
CA LEU A 166 4.69 5.22 -14.10
C LEU A 166 5.64 6.12 -14.90
N GLN A 167 5.62 7.44 -14.69
CA GLN A 167 6.65 8.34 -15.22
C GLN A 167 8.00 8.16 -14.53
N ALA A 168 8.01 7.87 -13.23
CA ALA A 168 9.23 7.64 -12.46
C ALA A 168 9.68 6.17 -12.51
N GLU A 169 8.72 5.25 -12.43
CA GLU A 169 8.91 3.79 -12.41
C GLU A 169 7.99 3.11 -13.42
N PRO A 170 8.37 3.04 -14.71
CA PRO A 170 7.50 2.53 -15.78
C PRO A 170 6.99 1.09 -15.60
N GLU A 171 7.73 0.29 -14.83
CA GLU A 171 7.40 -1.12 -14.56
C GLU A 171 6.83 -1.35 -13.15
N ASN A 172 6.40 -0.30 -12.43
CA ASN A 172 5.86 -0.44 -11.09
C ASN A 172 4.57 -1.29 -11.10
N PRO A 173 4.57 -2.49 -10.49
CA PRO A 173 3.47 -3.45 -10.63
C PRO A 173 2.18 -2.96 -9.98
N LYS A 174 2.25 -2.22 -8.86
CA LYS A 174 1.07 -1.68 -8.18
C LYS A 174 0.38 -0.60 -9.03
N ALA A 175 1.17 0.29 -9.64
CA ALA A 175 0.63 1.34 -10.48
C ALA A 175 0.05 0.77 -11.79
N LEU A 176 0.73 -0.20 -12.42
CA LEU A 176 0.22 -0.88 -13.61
C LEU A 176 -1.07 -1.65 -13.29
N GLY A 177 -1.12 -2.41 -12.18
CA GLY A 177 -2.29 -3.14 -11.75
C GLY A 177 -3.48 -2.23 -11.44
N GLY A 178 -3.24 -1.16 -10.67
CA GLY A 178 -4.26 -0.17 -10.33
C GLY A 178 -4.82 0.53 -11.56
N LEU A 179 -3.96 1.00 -12.48
CA LEU A 179 -4.38 1.68 -13.71
C LEU A 179 -5.14 0.73 -14.65
N ALA A 180 -4.67 -0.50 -14.83
CA ALA A 180 -5.36 -1.51 -15.65
C ALA A 180 -6.74 -1.84 -15.08
N ARG A 181 -6.88 -1.94 -13.76
CA ARG A 181 -8.17 -2.11 -13.09
C ARG A 181 -9.12 -0.95 -13.36
N LEU A 182 -8.65 0.29 -13.30
CA LEU A 182 -9.46 1.46 -13.62
C LEU A 182 -9.98 1.43 -15.06
N TYR A 183 -9.17 1.02 -16.02
CA TYR A 183 -9.63 0.85 -17.41
C TYR A 183 -10.71 -0.21 -17.53
N LEU A 184 -10.58 -1.36 -16.86
CA LEU A 184 -11.64 -2.38 -16.85
C LEU A 184 -12.94 -1.85 -16.23
N GLN A 185 -12.87 -1.14 -15.11
CA GLN A 185 -14.04 -0.56 -14.45
C GLN A 185 -14.73 0.49 -15.35
N ASN A 186 -13.96 1.19 -16.16
CA ASN A 186 -14.47 2.16 -17.12
C ASN A 186 -14.93 1.53 -18.46
N GLY A 187 -14.92 0.19 -18.58
CA GLY A 187 -15.37 -0.52 -19.77
C GLY A 187 -14.38 -0.48 -20.95
N ASP A 188 -13.10 -0.28 -20.68
CA ASP A 188 -12.03 -0.23 -21.68
C ASP A 188 -11.02 -1.39 -21.50
N PRO A 189 -11.40 -2.62 -21.87
CA PRO A 189 -10.53 -3.79 -21.70
C PRO A 189 -9.28 -3.74 -22.59
N GLU A 190 -9.32 -3.01 -23.72
CA GLU A 190 -8.17 -2.91 -24.62
C GLU A 190 -7.03 -2.13 -23.95
N ARG A 191 -7.33 -0.98 -23.37
CA ARG A 191 -6.34 -0.22 -22.60
C ARG A 191 -5.86 -0.98 -21.37
N ALA A 192 -6.74 -1.74 -20.72
CA ALA A 192 -6.32 -2.60 -19.62
C ALA A 192 -5.27 -3.62 -20.07
N ARG A 193 -5.42 -4.24 -21.25
CA ARG A 193 -4.43 -5.16 -21.84
C ARG A 193 -3.11 -4.46 -22.19
N GLU A 194 -3.19 -3.26 -22.78
CA GLU A 194 -1.99 -2.47 -23.10
C GLU A 194 -1.16 -2.17 -21.85
N VAL A 195 -1.81 -1.73 -20.77
CA VAL A 195 -1.14 -1.45 -19.50
C VAL A 195 -0.55 -2.73 -18.88
N LEU A 196 -1.30 -3.84 -18.91
CA LEU A 196 -0.78 -5.13 -18.42
C LEU A 196 0.43 -5.64 -19.19
N ALA A 197 0.51 -5.36 -20.49
CA ALA A 197 1.65 -5.75 -21.32
C ALA A 197 2.95 -5.02 -20.94
N MET A 198 2.86 -3.90 -20.24
CA MET A 198 4.03 -3.17 -19.71
C MET A 198 4.60 -3.82 -18.45
N ALA A 199 3.84 -4.69 -17.77
CA ALA A 199 4.31 -5.33 -16.56
C ALA A 199 5.34 -6.42 -16.87
N PRO A 200 6.45 -6.51 -16.09
CA PRO A 200 7.40 -7.62 -16.22
C PRO A 200 6.69 -8.97 -16.09
N PRO A 201 7.07 -9.98 -16.89
CA PRO A 201 6.41 -11.30 -16.89
C PRO A 201 6.39 -11.99 -15.52
N GLN A 202 7.39 -11.72 -14.69
CA GLN A 202 7.51 -12.25 -13.33
C GLN A 202 6.90 -11.36 -12.25
N ALA A 203 6.34 -10.20 -12.60
CA ALA A 203 5.75 -9.30 -11.64
C ALA A 203 4.55 -9.97 -10.96
N LYS A 204 4.60 -10.03 -9.63
CA LYS A 204 3.53 -10.55 -8.78
C LYS A 204 2.89 -9.39 -8.04
N ASP A 205 1.67 -9.08 -8.39
CA ASP A 205 0.86 -8.08 -7.72
C ASP A 205 -0.61 -8.50 -7.77
N PRO A 206 -1.35 -8.41 -6.66
CA PRO A 206 -2.75 -8.85 -6.60
C PRO A 206 -3.67 -8.15 -7.61
N ASP A 207 -3.40 -6.87 -7.94
CA ASP A 207 -4.20 -6.13 -8.90
C ASP A 207 -3.90 -6.56 -10.33
N LEU A 208 -2.61 -6.79 -10.67
CA LEU A 208 -2.23 -7.37 -11.96
C LEU A 208 -2.88 -8.75 -12.17
N ASP A 209 -2.81 -9.62 -11.16
CA ASP A 209 -3.37 -10.98 -11.25
C ASP A 209 -4.89 -10.94 -11.40
N SER A 210 -5.57 -10.05 -10.65
CA SER A 210 -7.02 -9.92 -10.75
C SER A 210 -7.48 -9.36 -12.12
N VAL A 211 -6.75 -8.41 -12.69
CA VAL A 211 -7.06 -7.88 -14.03
C VAL A 211 -6.82 -8.93 -15.11
N ARG A 212 -5.73 -9.72 -15.01
CA ARG A 212 -5.49 -10.86 -15.91
C ARG A 212 -6.65 -11.88 -15.87
N ALA A 213 -7.08 -12.23 -14.65
CA ALA A 213 -8.19 -13.15 -14.45
C ALA A 213 -9.51 -12.60 -15.02
N ALA A 214 -9.80 -11.32 -14.81
CA ALA A 214 -11.01 -10.68 -15.33
C ALA A 214 -11.03 -10.65 -16.86
N LEU A 215 -9.90 -10.32 -17.49
CA LEU A 215 -9.78 -10.36 -18.96
C LEU A 215 -9.94 -11.78 -19.52
N ALA A 216 -9.31 -12.78 -18.89
CA ALA A 216 -9.45 -14.17 -19.29
C ALA A 216 -10.91 -14.69 -19.15
N LEU A 217 -11.60 -14.27 -18.09
CA LEU A 217 -13.03 -14.59 -17.94
C LEU A 217 -13.88 -13.93 -19.05
N ALA A 218 -13.61 -12.68 -19.38
CA ALA A 218 -14.33 -11.97 -20.43
C ALA A 218 -14.11 -12.61 -21.82
N GLU A 219 -12.90 -13.08 -22.12
CA GLU A 219 -12.57 -13.76 -23.38
C GLU A 219 -13.20 -15.15 -23.51
N ALA A 220 -13.31 -15.87 -22.40
CA ALA A 220 -13.86 -17.22 -22.36
C ALA A 220 -15.39 -17.27 -22.19
N ALA A 221 -16.02 -16.12 -21.91
CA ALA A 221 -17.43 -16.06 -21.54
C ALA A 221 -18.35 -16.18 -22.77
N PRO A 222 -19.51 -16.88 -22.62
CA PRO A 222 -20.61 -16.77 -23.59
C PRO A 222 -21.10 -15.31 -23.66
N SER A 223 -21.46 -14.88 -24.89
CA SER A 223 -21.92 -13.49 -25.11
C SER A 223 -23.35 -13.22 -24.65
N GLU A 224 -24.15 -14.27 -24.44
CA GLU A 224 -25.58 -14.16 -24.13
C GLU A 224 -25.94 -14.95 -22.87
N THR A 225 -26.78 -14.39 -21.99
CA THR A 225 -27.31 -15.06 -20.79
C THR A 225 -28.66 -15.71 -21.02
N ALA A 226 -29.48 -15.14 -21.92
CA ALA A 226 -30.88 -15.53 -22.15
C ALA A 226 -31.12 -17.03 -22.42
N PRO A 227 -30.30 -17.76 -23.22
CA PRO A 227 -30.48 -19.18 -23.42
C PRO A 227 -30.36 -20.00 -22.13
N PHE A 228 -29.44 -19.62 -21.24
CA PHE A 228 -29.19 -20.32 -19.99
C PHE A 228 -30.28 -20.00 -18.95
N GLU A 229 -30.75 -18.77 -18.90
CA GLU A 229 -31.88 -18.35 -18.06
C GLU A 229 -33.17 -19.10 -18.43
N GLN A 230 -33.44 -19.28 -19.71
CA GLN A 230 -34.58 -20.06 -20.20
C GLN A 230 -34.49 -21.55 -19.82
N ARG A 231 -33.30 -22.14 -19.87
CA ARG A 231 -33.08 -23.52 -19.41
C ARG A 231 -33.32 -23.66 -17.92
N LEU A 232 -32.80 -22.71 -17.12
CA LEU A 232 -32.99 -22.68 -15.66
C LEU A 232 -34.44 -22.43 -15.26
N ALA A 233 -35.18 -21.65 -16.03
CA ALA A 233 -36.62 -21.46 -15.79
C ALA A 233 -37.44 -22.75 -16.01
N LYS A 234 -36.98 -23.66 -16.89
CA LYS A 234 -37.60 -24.97 -17.12
C LYS A 234 -37.12 -26.06 -16.16
N ASN A 235 -35.83 -26.00 -15.78
CA ASN A 235 -35.22 -26.95 -14.85
C ASN A 235 -34.22 -26.18 -13.95
N ALA A 236 -34.60 -25.92 -12.71
CA ALA A 236 -33.78 -25.23 -11.75
C ALA A 236 -32.52 -26.03 -11.29
N ASP A 237 -32.46 -27.33 -11.61
CA ASP A 237 -31.34 -28.21 -11.28
C ASP A 237 -30.41 -28.45 -12.48
N ASP A 238 -30.59 -27.69 -13.57
CA ASP A 238 -29.69 -27.72 -14.72
C ASP A 238 -28.35 -27.06 -14.40
N HIS A 239 -27.43 -27.81 -13.78
CA HIS A 239 -26.12 -27.32 -13.34
C HIS A 239 -25.26 -26.82 -14.49
N GLU A 240 -25.37 -27.43 -15.70
CA GLU A 240 -24.66 -27.00 -16.89
C GLU A 240 -25.11 -25.60 -17.32
N ALA A 241 -26.43 -25.38 -17.44
CA ALA A 241 -26.96 -24.05 -17.77
C ALA A 241 -26.58 -23.00 -16.70
N ARG A 242 -26.58 -23.40 -15.44
CA ARG A 242 -26.18 -22.51 -14.32
C ARG A 242 -24.71 -22.15 -14.36
N LEU A 243 -23.82 -23.08 -14.71
CA LEU A 243 -22.39 -22.81 -14.89
C LEU A 243 -22.14 -21.86 -16.06
N GLU A 244 -22.79 -22.10 -17.20
CA GLU A 244 -22.63 -21.24 -18.38
C GLU A 244 -23.21 -19.83 -18.14
N LEU A 245 -24.34 -19.72 -17.43
CA LEU A 245 -24.84 -18.41 -16.96
C LEU A 245 -23.83 -17.69 -16.08
N ALA A 246 -23.25 -18.40 -15.12
CA ALA A 246 -22.24 -17.83 -14.24
C ALA A 246 -20.99 -17.34 -15.00
N ARG A 247 -20.56 -18.07 -16.03
CA ARG A 247 -19.47 -17.66 -16.92
C ARG A 247 -19.81 -16.39 -17.70
N ALA A 248 -21.00 -16.32 -18.29
CA ALA A 248 -21.47 -15.14 -19.01
C ALA A 248 -21.56 -13.90 -18.09
N LEU A 249 -22.07 -14.08 -16.87
CA LEU A 249 -22.14 -13.02 -15.86
C LEU A 249 -20.76 -12.54 -15.44
N ALA A 250 -19.85 -13.47 -15.15
CA ALA A 250 -18.47 -13.13 -14.78
C ALA A 250 -17.74 -12.38 -15.92
N GLY A 251 -17.90 -12.83 -17.16
CA GLY A 251 -17.32 -12.17 -18.34
C GLY A 251 -17.86 -10.76 -18.58
N SER A 252 -19.10 -10.48 -18.15
CA SER A 252 -19.69 -9.14 -18.19
C SER A 252 -19.43 -8.29 -16.94
N GLY A 253 -18.58 -8.78 -16.01
CA GLY A 253 -18.21 -8.07 -14.77
C GLY A 253 -19.22 -8.22 -13.62
N ARG A 254 -20.30 -8.98 -13.79
CA ARG A 254 -21.33 -9.24 -12.76
C ARG A 254 -20.86 -10.35 -11.81
N MET A 255 -19.76 -10.09 -11.08
CA MET A 255 -19.02 -11.09 -10.30
C MET A 255 -19.81 -11.65 -9.11
N ASP A 256 -20.63 -10.85 -8.46
CA ASP A 256 -21.49 -11.24 -7.33
C ASP A 256 -22.56 -12.24 -7.77
N GLU A 257 -23.27 -11.94 -8.85
CA GLU A 257 -24.29 -12.83 -9.40
C GLU A 257 -23.67 -14.14 -9.92
N ALA A 258 -22.52 -14.05 -10.57
CA ALA A 258 -21.77 -15.24 -10.99
C ALA A 258 -21.40 -16.13 -9.81
N ALA A 259 -20.91 -15.53 -8.72
CA ALA A 259 -20.56 -16.25 -7.49
C ALA A 259 -21.80 -16.93 -6.87
N ASP A 260 -22.96 -16.28 -6.84
CA ASP A 260 -24.20 -16.84 -6.33
C ASP A 260 -24.65 -18.09 -7.10
N HIS A 261 -24.60 -18.05 -8.42
CA HIS A 261 -24.92 -19.21 -9.26
C HIS A 261 -23.95 -20.37 -9.02
N LEU A 262 -22.64 -20.11 -8.89
CA LEU A 262 -21.62 -21.13 -8.64
C LEU A 262 -21.76 -21.74 -7.25
N LEU A 263 -22.00 -20.94 -6.23
CA LEU A 263 -22.26 -21.43 -4.87
C LEU A 263 -23.50 -22.31 -4.82
N THR A 264 -24.55 -21.97 -5.56
CA THR A 264 -25.76 -22.80 -5.67
C THR A 264 -25.48 -24.19 -6.25
N ILE A 265 -24.59 -24.31 -7.24
CA ILE A 265 -24.17 -25.64 -7.76
C ILE A 265 -23.44 -26.42 -6.67
N ILE A 266 -22.46 -25.79 -6.00
CA ILE A 266 -21.63 -26.44 -4.96
C ILE A 266 -22.50 -26.89 -3.77
N GLU A 267 -23.50 -26.12 -3.39
CA GLU A 267 -24.44 -26.44 -2.31
C GLU A 267 -25.28 -27.69 -2.63
N ARG A 268 -25.69 -27.85 -3.89
CA ARG A 268 -26.52 -28.98 -4.36
C ARG A 268 -25.69 -30.23 -4.68
N ASP A 269 -24.56 -30.06 -5.33
CA ASP A 269 -23.64 -31.14 -5.71
C ASP A 269 -22.19 -30.64 -5.72
N ARG A 270 -21.44 -30.96 -4.67
CA ARG A 270 -20.05 -30.52 -4.46
C ARG A 270 -19.09 -31.07 -5.51
N GLU A 271 -19.34 -32.27 -5.98
CA GLU A 271 -18.44 -33.01 -6.88
C GLU A 271 -18.86 -32.91 -8.37
N TRP A 272 -19.97 -32.20 -8.63
CA TRP A 272 -20.49 -32.09 -9.98
C TRP A 272 -19.40 -31.66 -10.97
N ASN A 273 -19.31 -32.44 -12.06
CA ASN A 273 -18.40 -32.20 -13.19
C ASN A 273 -16.95 -31.90 -12.71
N ASP A 274 -16.39 -32.77 -11.88
CA ASP A 274 -15.04 -32.66 -11.34
C ASP A 274 -14.79 -31.29 -10.63
N GLN A 275 -15.75 -30.88 -9.83
CA GLN A 275 -15.73 -29.59 -9.08
C GLN A 275 -15.63 -28.36 -9.98
N ALA A 276 -16.19 -28.40 -11.21
CA ALA A 276 -16.11 -27.31 -12.18
C ALA A 276 -16.63 -25.98 -11.62
N ALA A 277 -17.73 -26.02 -10.84
CA ALA A 277 -18.27 -24.83 -10.22
C ALA A 277 -17.31 -24.21 -9.18
N ARG A 278 -16.62 -25.03 -8.39
CA ARG A 278 -15.63 -24.57 -7.42
C ARG A 278 -14.40 -23.96 -8.12
N LYS A 279 -13.90 -24.62 -9.17
CA LYS A 279 -12.79 -24.09 -9.97
C LYS A 279 -13.13 -22.72 -10.55
N GLN A 280 -14.32 -22.60 -11.15
CA GLN A 280 -14.80 -21.34 -11.71
C GLN A 280 -15.01 -20.26 -10.65
N LEU A 281 -15.52 -20.60 -9.46
CA LEU A 281 -15.73 -19.68 -8.35
C LEU A 281 -14.42 -19.06 -7.86
N LEU A 282 -13.34 -19.84 -7.80
CA LEU A 282 -12.02 -19.32 -7.42
C LEU A 282 -11.49 -18.31 -8.44
N LEU A 283 -11.71 -18.54 -9.74
CA LEU A 283 -11.37 -17.56 -10.78
C LEU A 283 -12.20 -16.28 -10.67
N VAL A 284 -13.48 -16.39 -10.32
CA VAL A 284 -14.34 -15.22 -10.06
C VAL A 284 -13.83 -14.42 -8.86
N PHE A 285 -13.38 -15.08 -7.77
CA PHE A 285 -12.80 -14.38 -6.61
C PHE A 285 -11.46 -13.71 -6.93
N GLU A 286 -10.66 -14.33 -7.79
CA GLU A 286 -9.40 -13.73 -8.26
C GLU A 286 -9.68 -12.50 -9.11
N ALA A 287 -10.57 -12.61 -10.10
CA ALA A 287 -10.98 -11.51 -10.98
C ALA A 287 -11.62 -10.34 -10.23
N ALA A 288 -12.46 -10.62 -9.24
CA ALA A 288 -13.06 -9.59 -8.38
C ALA A 288 -12.03 -8.88 -7.49
N GLY A 289 -10.88 -9.52 -7.27
CA GLY A 289 -9.83 -9.10 -6.36
C GLY A 289 -9.98 -9.70 -4.96
N PRO A 290 -8.84 -10.05 -4.31
CA PRO A 290 -8.84 -10.82 -3.07
C PRO A 290 -9.50 -10.11 -1.87
N MET A 291 -9.53 -8.78 -1.91
CA MET A 291 -10.10 -7.93 -0.84
C MET A 291 -11.51 -7.44 -1.15
N SER A 292 -12.08 -7.77 -2.31
CA SER A 292 -13.46 -7.39 -2.68
C SER A 292 -14.49 -8.03 -1.76
N GLU A 293 -15.65 -7.39 -1.64
CA GLU A 293 -16.76 -7.95 -0.86
C GLU A 293 -17.25 -9.28 -1.45
N VAL A 294 -17.27 -9.40 -2.77
CA VAL A 294 -17.60 -10.66 -3.48
C VAL A 294 -16.69 -11.81 -3.02
N ALA A 295 -15.38 -11.58 -3.00
CA ALA A 295 -14.41 -12.58 -2.58
C ALA A 295 -14.50 -12.90 -1.08
N LYS A 296 -14.68 -11.91 -0.22
CA LYS A 296 -14.79 -12.09 1.25
C LYS A 296 -16.05 -12.87 1.62
N GLN A 297 -17.20 -12.42 1.12
CA GLN A 297 -18.49 -13.06 1.40
C GLN A 297 -18.60 -14.44 0.75
N GLY A 298 -18.15 -14.55 -0.50
CA GLY A 298 -18.15 -15.82 -1.23
C GLY A 298 -17.30 -16.89 -0.56
N ARG A 299 -16.09 -16.55 -0.05
CA ARG A 299 -15.24 -17.50 0.70
C ARG A 299 -15.89 -17.95 2.01
N ARG A 300 -16.59 -17.05 2.73
CA ARG A 300 -17.33 -17.42 3.95
C ARG A 300 -18.45 -18.42 3.63
N ARG A 301 -19.22 -18.16 2.57
CA ARG A 301 -20.30 -19.05 2.13
C ARG A 301 -19.76 -20.39 1.64
N LEU A 302 -18.71 -20.38 0.84
CA LEU A 302 -18.04 -21.62 0.39
C LEU A 302 -17.55 -22.45 1.57
N SER A 303 -16.92 -21.82 2.55
CA SER A 303 -16.46 -22.50 3.77
C SER A 303 -17.65 -23.12 4.53
N ALA A 304 -18.75 -22.39 4.73
CA ALA A 304 -19.94 -22.91 5.35
C ALA A 304 -20.51 -24.15 4.63
N ILE A 305 -20.57 -24.11 3.29
CA ILE A 305 -21.03 -25.24 2.47
C ILE A 305 -20.09 -26.47 2.62
N LEU A 306 -18.79 -26.28 2.65
CA LEU A 306 -17.81 -27.37 2.67
C LEU A 306 -17.69 -28.07 4.04
N PHE A 307 -18.00 -27.36 5.12
CA PHE A 307 -17.86 -27.85 6.51
C PHE A 307 -19.22 -28.08 7.20
N SER A 308 -20.34 -27.94 6.51
CA SER A 308 -21.66 -28.41 6.92
C SER A 308 -21.86 -29.86 6.47
#